data_0afa0af2ec4ae560563c8ce1061e6106
#
_entry.id   0afa0af2ec4ae560563c8ce1061e6106
#
_cell.length_a   1.000
_cell.length_b   1.000
_cell.length_c   1.000
_cell.angle_alpha   90.00
_cell.angle_beta   90.00
_cell.angle_gamma   90.00
#
_symmetry.space_group_name_H-M   'P 1'
#
loop_
_entity.id
_entity.type
_entity.pdbx_description
1 polymer ?
#
loop_
_entity_poly.entity_id
_entity_poly.type
_entity_poly.pdbx_seq_one_letter_code
_entity_poly.pdbx_strand_id
1 'polypeptide(L)'
;MHLLIYIDIALFIFIAFFIGYDLFFTLASFFRRRHRKHRSIRLQKFAVIFAAYKEDQVIQESVERILLQDYPADKYRVIVVSDHMREETNQALAKLPIELLTPDFKHSMKHKSITYALEYLKEGIDKVVILDADNLTDTDFLTRVNDITQDNIALQAHRTLKNDNTPIAVWDGISEEINNTICLLYTSPSPRDGATS
;
A
#
# COMPACT_ATOMS: atom_id res chain seq x y z
N MET A 1 0.12 -37.57 35.73
CA MET A 1 -1.26 -37.31 35.24
C MET A 1 -1.71 -35.86 35.53
N HIS A 2 -1.57 -35.34 36.77
CA HIS A 2 -1.99 -33.98 37.15
C HIS A 2 -1.22 -32.88 36.40
N LEU A 3 0.09 -33.02 36.15
CA LEU A 3 0.90 -32.04 35.45
C LEU A 3 0.40 -31.78 34.01
N LEU A 4 0.03 -32.83 33.28
CA LEU A 4 -0.53 -32.72 31.94
C LEU A 4 -1.84 -31.94 31.93
N ILE A 5 -2.72 -32.17 32.92
CA ILE A 5 -3.99 -31.45 33.03
C ILE A 5 -3.74 -29.95 33.28
N TYR A 6 -2.77 -29.58 34.10
CA TYR A 6 -2.43 -28.16 34.33
C TYR A 6 -1.86 -27.50 33.05
N ILE A 7 -1.06 -28.23 32.27
CA ILE A 7 -0.54 -27.75 31.01
C ILE A 7 -1.69 -27.53 30.04
N ASP A 8 -2.61 -28.47 29.91
CA ASP A 8 -3.78 -28.37 29.03
C ASP A 8 -4.67 -27.19 29.41
N ILE A 9 -4.94 -27.01 30.70
CA ILE A 9 -5.72 -25.87 31.19
C ILE A 9 -5.01 -24.55 30.90
N ALA A 10 -3.70 -24.47 31.13
CA ALA A 10 -2.92 -23.25 30.84
C ALA A 10 -2.93 -22.91 29.34
N LEU A 11 -2.75 -23.94 28.49
CA LEU A 11 -2.79 -23.77 27.04
C LEU A 11 -4.19 -23.34 26.56
N PHE A 12 -5.24 -23.95 27.14
CA PHE A 12 -6.62 -23.56 26.82
C PHE A 12 -6.90 -22.10 27.18
N ILE A 13 -6.50 -21.67 28.39
CA ILE A 13 -6.68 -20.27 28.81
C ILE A 13 -5.90 -19.32 27.89
N PHE A 14 -4.69 -19.69 27.54
CA PHE A 14 -3.85 -18.91 26.63
C PHE A 14 -4.51 -18.72 25.26
N ILE A 15 -4.97 -19.81 24.64
CA ILE A 15 -5.65 -19.77 23.34
C ILE A 15 -6.97 -18.99 23.45
N ALA A 16 -7.77 -19.24 24.49
CA ALA A 16 -9.04 -18.54 24.70
C ALA A 16 -8.84 -17.02 24.87
N PHE A 17 -7.76 -16.61 25.54
CA PHE A 17 -7.40 -15.20 25.65
C PHE A 17 -7.13 -14.56 24.29
N PHE A 18 -6.34 -15.19 23.42
CA PHE A 18 -6.05 -14.66 22.09
C PHE A 18 -7.29 -14.61 21.19
N ILE A 19 -8.12 -15.67 21.22
CA ILE A 19 -9.38 -15.68 20.47
C ILE A 19 -10.31 -14.56 20.97
N GLY A 20 -10.43 -14.39 22.27
CA GLY A 20 -11.24 -13.33 22.89
C GLY A 20 -10.73 -11.94 22.55
N TYR A 21 -9.41 -11.77 22.51
CA TYR A 21 -8.74 -10.54 22.12
C TYR A 21 -9.07 -10.19 20.64
N ASP A 22 -8.86 -11.12 19.72
CA ASP A 22 -9.15 -10.91 18.31
C ASP A 22 -10.64 -10.63 18.06
N LEU A 23 -11.52 -11.37 18.75
CA LEU A 23 -12.97 -11.17 18.67
C LEU A 23 -13.38 -9.78 19.17
N PHE A 24 -12.82 -9.33 20.29
CA PHE A 24 -13.09 -8.00 20.84
C PHE A 24 -12.75 -6.89 19.83
N PHE A 25 -11.57 -6.94 19.25
CA PHE A 25 -11.16 -5.91 18.28
C PHE A 25 -11.91 -6.02 16.95
N THR A 26 -12.23 -7.23 16.51
CA THR A 26 -13.07 -7.43 15.34
C THR A 26 -14.45 -6.78 15.55
N LEU A 27 -15.08 -7.00 16.69
CA LEU A 27 -16.34 -6.36 17.03
C LEU A 27 -16.18 -4.83 17.15
N ALA A 28 -15.12 -4.36 17.80
CA ALA A 28 -14.83 -2.93 17.91
C ALA A 28 -14.67 -2.24 16.55
N SER A 29 -14.15 -2.96 15.55
CA SER A 29 -13.99 -2.44 14.20
C SER A 29 -15.33 -2.07 13.53
N PHE A 30 -16.41 -2.81 13.82
CA PHE A 30 -17.74 -2.51 13.31
C PHE A 30 -18.33 -1.20 13.86
N PHE A 31 -17.92 -0.80 15.08
CA PHE A 31 -18.34 0.45 15.70
C PHE A 31 -17.48 1.63 15.29
N ARG A 32 -16.39 1.41 14.55
CA ARG A 32 -15.55 2.49 14.04
C ARG A 32 -16.34 3.33 13.06
N ARG A 33 -16.57 4.60 13.43
CA ARG A 33 -17.24 5.56 12.54
C ARG A 33 -16.50 5.64 11.22
N ARG A 34 -17.16 5.28 10.10
CA ARG A 34 -16.67 5.59 8.76
C ARG A 34 -16.37 7.07 8.69
N HIS A 35 -15.14 7.43 8.40
CA HIS A 35 -14.79 8.81 8.12
C HIS A 35 -15.78 9.37 7.09
N ARG A 36 -16.44 10.48 7.43
CA ARG A 36 -17.27 11.20 6.47
C ARG A 36 -16.39 11.56 5.29
N LYS A 37 -16.82 11.22 4.08
CA LYS A 37 -16.22 11.69 2.84
C LYS A 37 -16.33 13.22 2.85
N HIS A 38 -15.28 13.90 3.28
CA HIS A 38 -15.12 15.32 3.04
C HIS A 38 -14.60 15.46 1.61
N ARG A 39 -15.41 16.03 0.74
CA ARG A 39 -14.92 16.40 -0.59
C ARG A 39 -13.98 17.57 -0.41
N SER A 40 -12.71 17.33 -0.72
CA SER A 40 -11.69 18.35 -0.58
C SER A 40 -11.88 19.47 -1.61
N ILE A 41 -11.80 20.70 -1.14
CA ILE A 41 -11.83 21.90 -1.99
C ILE A 41 -10.43 22.13 -2.62
N ARG A 42 -9.36 21.66 -1.96
CA ARG A 42 -7.99 21.82 -2.41
C ARG A 42 -7.47 20.56 -3.09
N LEU A 43 -7.05 20.69 -4.34
CA LEU A 43 -6.35 19.63 -5.07
C LEU A 43 -4.87 19.62 -4.66
N GLN A 44 -4.45 18.53 -4.03
CA GLN A 44 -3.06 18.29 -3.62
C GLN A 44 -2.21 17.82 -4.80
N LYS A 45 -0.91 18.09 -4.75
CA LYS A 45 0.05 17.58 -5.72
C LYS A 45 0.63 16.26 -5.24
N PHE A 46 0.49 15.22 -6.06
CA PHE A 46 0.96 13.87 -5.76
C PHE A 46 2.23 13.51 -6.53
N ALA A 47 3.14 12.78 -5.85
CA ALA A 47 4.15 11.97 -6.52
C ALA A 47 3.78 10.50 -6.30
N VAL A 48 3.54 9.77 -7.39
CA VAL A 48 3.27 8.33 -7.34
C VAL A 48 4.56 7.60 -7.68
N ILE A 49 5.06 6.80 -6.75
CA ILE A 49 6.33 6.09 -6.86
C ILE A 49 6.08 4.60 -6.98
N PHE A 50 6.58 4.00 -8.05
CA PHE A 50 6.70 2.56 -8.22
C PHE A 50 8.15 2.15 -7.98
N ALA A 51 8.37 1.25 -7.02
CA ALA A 51 9.67 0.63 -6.76
C ALA A 51 9.67 -0.77 -7.38
N ALA A 52 10.12 -0.89 -8.62
CA ALA A 52 10.08 -2.12 -9.41
C ALA A 52 11.45 -2.82 -9.43
N TYR A 53 11.50 -4.08 -8.97
CA TYR A 53 12.68 -4.93 -9.01
C TYR A 53 12.38 -6.22 -9.77
N LYS A 54 12.88 -6.34 -11.00
CA LYS A 54 12.65 -7.52 -11.87
C LYS A 54 11.16 -7.86 -12.11
N GLU A 55 10.31 -6.86 -12.15
CA GLU A 55 8.84 -7.02 -12.27
C GLU A 55 8.35 -6.65 -13.66
N ASP A 56 9.11 -7.06 -14.69
CA ASP A 56 8.90 -6.75 -16.10
C ASP A 56 7.50 -7.10 -16.64
N GLN A 57 6.85 -8.11 -16.05
CA GLN A 57 5.57 -8.62 -16.56
C GLN A 57 4.36 -7.80 -16.14
N VAL A 58 4.46 -7.04 -15.04
CA VAL A 58 3.30 -6.40 -14.40
C VAL A 58 3.38 -4.88 -14.36
N ILE A 59 4.59 -4.34 -14.35
CA ILE A 59 4.82 -2.89 -14.14
C ILE A 59 4.15 -2.01 -15.19
N GLN A 60 4.18 -2.42 -16.45
CA GLN A 60 3.61 -1.62 -17.52
C GLN A 60 2.11 -1.41 -17.35
N GLU A 61 1.35 -2.48 -17.05
CA GLU A 61 -0.09 -2.41 -16.81
C GLU A 61 -0.42 -1.48 -15.64
N SER A 62 0.35 -1.57 -14.55
CA SER A 62 0.14 -0.77 -13.36
C SER A 62 0.42 0.72 -13.60
N VAL A 63 1.46 1.03 -14.38
CA VAL A 63 1.79 2.39 -14.78
C VAL A 63 0.74 2.95 -15.75
N GLU A 64 0.30 2.18 -16.73
CA GLU A 64 -0.77 2.60 -17.64
C GLU A 64 -2.07 2.90 -16.88
N ARG A 65 -2.40 2.10 -15.87
CA ARG A 65 -3.60 2.31 -15.03
C ARG A 65 -3.54 3.60 -14.21
N ILE A 66 -2.41 3.92 -13.60
CA ILE A 66 -2.28 5.17 -12.84
C ILE A 66 -2.28 6.41 -13.74
N LEU A 67 -1.92 6.28 -15.00
CA LEU A 67 -2.00 7.37 -15.96
C LEU A 67 -3.45 7.68 -16.42
N LEU A 68 -4.40 6.77 -16.15
CA LEU A 68 -5.83 6.94 -16.45
C LEU A 68 -6.63 7.56 -15.29
N GLN A 69 -5.97 8.24 -14.36
CA GLN A 69 -6.66 8.83 -13.21
C GLN A 69 -7.58 9.99 -13.59
N ASP A 70 -8.78 10.01 -12.98
CA ASP A 70 -9.69 11.16 -13.00
C ASP A 70 -9.19 12.21 -11.99
N TYR A 71 -8.02 12.76 -12.28
CA TYR A 71 -7.32 13.77 -11.50
C TYR A 71 -6.52 14.68 -12.44
N PRO A 72 -6.41 16.00 -12.19
CA PRO A 72 -5.72 16.90 -13.10
C PRO A 72 -4.26 16.47 -13.33
N ALA A 73 -3.88 16.34 -14.60
CA ALA A 73 -2.56 15.82 -15.00
C ALA A 73 -1.39 16.67 -14.51
N ASP A 74 -1.61 17.98 -14.28
CA ASP A 74 -0.63 18.91 -13.72
C ASP A 74 -0.48 18.77 -12.19
N LYS A 75 -1.31 17.93 -11.54
CA LYS A 75 -1.34 17.72 -10.10
C LYS A 75 -0.77 16.38 -9.66
N TYR A 76 -0.30 15.55 -10.58
CA TYR A 76 0.42 14.34 -10.18
C TYR A 76 1.56 14.03 -11.14
N ARG A 77 2.57 13.37 -10.62
CA ARG A 77 3.74 12.87 -11.35
C ARG A 77 3.89 11.40 -11.05
N VAL A 78 4.23 10.62 -12.06
CA VAL A 78 4.47 9.18 -11.90
C VAL A 78 5.97 8.93 -12.07
N ILE A 79 6.58 8.32 -11.06
CA ILE A 79 8.00 8.01 -11.00
C ILE A 79 8.15 6.50 -10.91
N VAL A 80 8.88 5.90 -11.82
CA VAL A 80 9.21 4.48 -11.79
C VAL A 80 10.69 4.33 -11.51
N VAL A 81 11.03 3.65 -10.42
CA VAL A 81 12.40 3.25 -10.13
C VAL A 81 12.58 1.84 -10.64
N SER A 82 13.26 1.73 -11.77
CA SER A 82 13.56 0.48 -12.47
C SER A 82 14.87 -0.10 -11.93
N ASP A 83 14.76 -1.10 -11.07
CA ASP A 83 15.91 -1.78 -10.48
C ASP A 83 16.06 -3.17 -11.12
N HIS A 84 17.12 -3.36 -11.92
CA HIS A 84 17.41 -4.61 -12.64
C HIS A 84 16.27 -5.09 -13.57
N MET A 85 15.50 -4.17 -14.13
CA MET A 85 14.51 -4.46 -15.16
C MET A 85 15.18 -4.67 -16.52
N ARG A 86 14.49 -5.35 -17.43
CA ARG A 86 14.98 -5.54 -18.80
C ARG A 86 14.95 -4.24 -19.60
N GLU A 87 15.88 -4.16 -20.54
CA GLU A 87 15.99 -2.98 -21.40
C GLU A 87 14.73 -2.75 -22.24
N GLU A 88 14.09 -3.83 -22.73
CA GLU A 88 12.84 -3.75 -23.50
C GLU A 88 11.72 -3.12 -22.65
N THR A 89 11.64 -3.48 -21.38
CA THR A 89 10.66 -2.92 -20.43
C THR A 89 10.94 -1.44 -20.17
N ASN A 90 12.20 -1.08 -19.97
CA ASN A 90 12.61 0.31 -19.78
C ASN A 90 12.28 1.16 -21.02
N GLN A 91 12.52 0.64 -22.22
CA GLN A 91 12.17 1.33 -23.47
C GLN A 91 10.66 1.48 -23.65
N ALA A 92 9.87 0.52 -23.22
CA ALA A 92 8.40 0.61 -23.23
C ALA A 92 7.91 1.69 -22.25
N LEU A 93 8.42 1.67 -21.02
CA LEU A 93 8.10 2.66 -19.99
C LEU A 93 8.52 4.08 -20.37
N ALA A 94 9.68 4.24 -21.01
CA ALA A 94 10.18 5.55 -21.47
C ALA A 94 9.29 6.24 -22.53
N LYS A 95 8.37 5.51 -23.17
CA LYS A 95 7.38 6.08 -24.10
C LYS A 95 6.16 6.66 -23.40
N LEU A 96 5.97 6.34 -22.10
CA LEU A 96 4.87 6.84 -21.30
C LEU A 96 5.22 8.21 -20.68
N PRO A 97 4.23 9.03 -20.34
CA PRO A 97 4.44 10.33 -19.70
C PRO A 97 4.81 10.18 -18.20
N ILE A 98 5.94 9.53 -17.94
CA ILE A 98 6.45 9.22 -16.60
C ILE A 98 7.91 9.65 -16.45
N GLU A 99 8.40 9.61 -15.23
CA GLU A 99 9.80 9.80 -14.90
C GLU A 99 10.42 8.43 -14.59
N LEU A 100 11.23 7.92 -15.51
CA LEU A 100 11.91 6.63 -15.34
C LEU A 100 13.30 6.86 -14.74
N LEU A 101 13.55 6.26 -13.58
CA LEU A 101 14.82 6.28 -12.88
C LEU A 101 15.44 4.87 -12.91
N THR A 102 16.68 4.78 -13.37
CA THR A 102 17.40 3.50 -13.52
C THR A 102 18.68 3.51 -12.68
N PRO A 103 18.56 3.39 -11.34
CA PRO A 103 19.72 3.37 -10.46
C PRO A 103 20.50 2.05 -10.60
N ASP A 104 21.81 2.10 -10.39
CA ASP A 104 22.68 0.92 -10.30
C ASP A 104 22.94 0.59 -8.83
N PHE A 105 22.12 -0.26 -8.24
CA PHE A 105 22.28 -0.69 -6.85
C PHE A 105 23.11 -1.97 -6.76
N LYS A 106 24.21 -1.96 -5.99
CA LYS A 106 24.98 -3.19 -5.67
C LYS A 106 24.13 -4.23 -4.93
N HIS A 107 23.20 -3.77 -4.09
CA HIS A 107 22.24 -4.59 -3.35
C HIS A 107 20.87 -3.92 -3.46
N SER A 108 19.98 -4.55 -4.20
CA SER A 108 18.62 -4.08 -4.42
C SER A 108 17.77 -4.26 -3.16
N MET A 109 17.10 -3.19 -2.76
CA MET A 109 16.15 -3.19 -1.64
C MET A 109 15.08 -2.15 -1.91
N LYS A 110 13.82 -2.48 -1.66
CA LYS A 110 12.68 -1.60 -1.91
C LYS A 110 12.84 -0.21 -1.28
N HIS A 111 13.32 -0.14 -0.03
CA HIS A 111 13.53 1.14 0.63
C HIS A 111 14.57 2.02 -0.08
N LYS A 112 15.62 1.45 -0.68
CA LYS A 112 16.61 2.22 -1.44
C LYS A 112 15.99 2.85 -2.69
N SER A 113 15.17 2.09 -3.40
CA SER A 113 14.44 2.61 -4.56
C SER A 113 13.50 3.75 -4.17
N ILE A 114 12.78 3.61 -3.06
CA ILE A 114 11.91 4.66 -2.54
C ILE A 114 12.73 5.89 -2.14
N THR A 115 13.82 5.71 -1.36
CA THR A 115 14.71 6.82 -0.96
C THR A 115 15.28 7.54 -2.18
N TYR A 116 15.75 6.80 -3.18
CA TYR A 116 16.28 7.36 -4.42
C TYR A 116 15.24 8.22 -5.16
N ALA A 117 13.99 7.75 -5.23
CA ALA A 117 12.90 8.53 -5.81
C ALA A 117 12.57 9.78 -4.98
N LEU A 118 12.59 9.67 -3.65
CA LEU A 118 12.34 10.81 -2.76
C LEU A 118 13.44 11.89 -2.87
N GLU A 119 14.71 11.48 -2.99
CA GLU A 119 15.83 12.40 -3.22
C GLU A 119 15.75 13.08 -4.59
N TYR A 120 15.22 12.37 -5.59
CA TYR A 120 14.97 12.94 -6.92
C TYR A 120 13.82 13.96 -6.92
N LEU A 121 12.82 13.78 -6.04
CA LEU A 121 11.70 14.69 -5.91
C LEU A 121 12.17 16.06 -5.39
N LYS A 122 11.98 17.10 -6.23
CA LYS A 122 12.16 18.50 -5.83
C LYS A 122 10.93 18.97 -5.06
N GLU A 123 11.04 20.17 -4.48
CA GLU A 123 9.95 20.84 -3.77
C GLU A 123 8.66 20.95 -4.60
N GLY A 124 7.53 21.09 -3.91
CA GLY A 124 6.22 21.34 -4.55
C GLY A 124 5.31 20.13 -4.64
N ILE A 125 5.62 19.02 -3.98
CA ILE A 125 4.75 17.85 -3.81
C ILE A 125 4.12 17.91 -2.42
N ASP A 126 2.79 17.77 -2.35
CA ASP A 126 2.07 17.78 -1.07
C ASP A 126 2.04 16.36 -0.45
N LYS A 127 1.95 15.31 -1.28
CA LYS A 127 1.83 13.91 -0.83
C LYS A 127 2.58 12.95 -1.74
N VAL A 128 3.12 11.89 -1.15
CA VAL A 128 3.74 10.78 -1.86
C VAL A 128 2.85 9.55 -1.74
N VAL A 129 2.61 8.89 -2.86
CA VAL A 129 1.92 7.60 -2.95
C VAL A 129 2.94 6.56 -3.36
N ILE A 130 3.08 5.49 -2.58
CA ILE A 130 3.98 4.38 -2.88
C ILE A 130 3.12 3.20 -3.30
N LEU A 131 3.35 2.69 -4.52
CA LEU A 131 2.66 1.54 -5.08
C LEU A 131 3.66 0.41 -5.37
N ASP A 132 3.22 -0.81 -5.20
CA ASP A 132 3.94 -1.99 -5.69
C ASP A 132 3.73 -2.11 -7.22
N ALA A 133 4.67 -2.72 -7.91
CA ALA A 133 4.67 -2.80 -9.36
C ALA A 133 3.47 -3.59 -9.94
N ASP A 134 2.83 -4.40 -9.13
CA ASP A 134 1.65 -5.22 -9.47
C ASP A 134 0.32 -4.59 -9.05
N ASN A 135 0.35 -3.42 -8.39
CA ASN A 135 -0.86 -2.78 -7.89
C ASN A 135 -1.61 -2.04 -8.99
N LEU A 136 -2.82 -2.47 -9.27
CA LEU A 136 -3.75 -1.76 -10.15
C LEU A 136 -4.61 -0.79 -9.35
N THR A 137 -4.73 0.43 -9.85
CA THR A 137 -5.55 1.47 -9.23
C THR A 137 -6.84 1.72 -10.01
N ASP A 138 -7.93 1.99 -9.30
CA ASP A 138 -9.14 2.52 -9.92
C ASP A 138 -8.89 3.93 -10.48
N THR A 139 -9.67 4.35 -11.45
CA THR A 139 -9.52 5.68 -12.10
C THR A 139 -9.78 6.84 -11.16
N ASP A 140 -10.53 6.66 -10.08
CA ASP A 140 -10.83 7.67 -9.06
C ASP A 140 -9.92 7.58 -7.81
N PHE A 141 -8.86 6.77 -7.86
CA PHE A 141 -7.98 6.50 -6.72
C PHE A 141 -7.37 7.79 -6.15
N LEU A 142 -6.73 8.63 -6.99
CA LEU A 142 -6.11 9.88 -6.53
C LEU A 142 -7.14 10.88 -6.00
N THR A 143 -8.34 10.93 -6.59
CA THR A 143 -9.43 11.76 -6.10
C THR A 143 -9.88 11.31 -4.70
N ARG A 144 -10.04 10.01 -4.48
CA ARG A 144 -10.37 9.47 -3.14
C ARG A 144 -9.26 9.73 -2.12
N VAL A 145 -8.00 9.56 -2.52
CA VAL A 145 -6.84 9.85 -1.66
C VAL A 145 -6.81 11.32 -1.29
N ASN A 146 -7.03 12.22 -2.25
CA ASN A 146 -7.13 13.65 -2.00
C ASN A 146 -8.19 14.02 -0.98
N ASP A 147 -9.38 13.42 -1.08
CA ASP A 147 -10.50 13.70 -0.18
C ASP A 147 -10.25 13.23 1.26
N ILE A 148 -9.47 12.17 1.44
CA ILE A 148 -9.20 11.57 2.76
C ILE A 148 -7.98 12.17 3.44
N THR A 149 -6.95 12.57 2.68
CA THR A 149 -5.62 12.87 3.23
C THR A 149 -5.37 14.32 3.57
N GLN A 150 -6.37 15.20 3.54
CA GLN A 150 -6.14 16.63 3.80
C GLN A 150 -5.46 16.91 5.14
N ASP A 151 -5.91 16.23 6.19
CA ASP A 151 -5.42 16.44 7.56
C ASP A 151 -4.58 15.25 8.07
N ASN A 152 -4.42 14.19 7.27
CA ASN A 152 -3.71 12.98 7.70
C ASN A 152 -2.25 13.00 7.22
N ILE A 153 -1.35 12.57 8.10
CA ILE A 153 0.08 12.46 7.81
C ILE A 153 0.35 11.22 6.96
N ALA A 154 -0.27 10.09 7.27
CA ALA A 154 -0.12 8.84 6.54
C ALA A 154 -1.47 8.14 6.36
N LEU A 155 -1.63 7.48 5.21
CA LEU A 155 -2.79 6.67 4.85
C LEU A 155 -2.34 5.36 4.22
N GLN A 156 -2.91 4.25 4.68
CA GLN A 156 -2.77 2.96 4.02
C GLN A 156 -4.04 2.68 3.21
N ALA A 157 -3.87 2.44 1.90
CA ALA A 157 -4.97 2.06 1.03
C ALA A 157 -5.36 0.59 1.25
N HIS A 158 -6.66 0.32 1.21
CA HIS A 158 -7.20 -1.03 1.24
C HIS A 158 -6.91 -1.73 -0.09
N ARG A 159 -6.29 -2.91 -0.05
CA ARG A 159 -6.06 -3.75 -1.23
C ARG A 159 -7.23 -4.71 -1.40
N THR A 160 -7.68 -4.85 -2.64
CA THR A 160 -8.72 -5.78 -3.02
C THR A 160 -8.18 -6.79 -4.03
N LEU A 161 -8.87 -7.90 -4.19
CA LEU A 161 -8.53 -8.93 -5.18
C LEU A 161 -8.43 -8.35 -6.59
N LYS A 162 -7.36 -8.72 -7.29
CA LYS A 162 -7.20 -8.47 -8.72
C LYS A 162 -7.99 -9.50 -9.56
N ASN A 163 -8.01 -10.77 -9.12
CA ASN A 163 -8.60 -11.89 -9.82
C ASN A 163 -9.40 -12.79 -8.86
N ASP A 164 -10.56 -13.26 -9.29
CA ASP A 164 -11.42 -14.23 -8.60
C ASP A 164 -11.60 -15.55 -9.40
N ASN A 165 -10.78 -15.74 -10.44
CA ASN A 165 -10.95 -16.79 -11.44
C ASN A 165 -10.55 -18.19 -10.95
N THR A 166 -9.88 -18.30 -9.80
CA THR A 166 -9.46 -19.58 -9.24
C THR A 166 -9.75 -19.65 -7.74
N PRO A 167 -10.01 -20.85 -7.18
CA PRO A 167 -10.19 -21.01 -5.74
C PRO A 167 -9.02 -20.48 -4.92
N ILE A 168 -7.79 -20.59 -5.43
CA ILE A 168 -6.58 -20.07 -4.77
C ILE A 168 -6.61 -18.56 -4.71
N ALA A 169 -6.98 -17.89 -5.81
CA ALA A 169 -7.10 -16.43 -5.85
C ALA A 169 -8.17 -15.92 -4.87
N VAL A 170 -9.30 -16.64 -4.76
CA VAL A 170 -10.35 -16.31 -3.78
C VAL A 170 -9.84 -16.43 -2.34
N TRP A 171 -9.08 -17.51 -2.02
CA TRP A 171 -8.48 -17.67 -0.70
C TRP A 171 -7.45 -16.57 -0.38
N ASP A 172 -6.65 -16.19 -1.37
CA ASP A 172 -5.67 -15.11 -1.23
C ASP A 172 -6.37 -13.77 -0.92
N GLY A 173 -7.47 -13.49 -1.61
CA GLY A 173 -8.26 -12.31 -1.33
C GLY A 173 -8.97 -12.31 0.01
N ILE A 174 -9.46 -13.45 0.46
CA ILE A 174 -10.00 -13.57 1.83
C ILE A 174 -8.89 -13.30 2.85
N SER A 175 -7.68 -13.81 2.60
CA SER A 175 -6.52 -13.55 3.45
C SER A 175 -6.15 -12.07 3.49
N GLU A 176 -6.15 -11.38 2.35
CA GLU A 176 -5.91 -9.94 2.28
C GLU A 176 -7.03 -9.14 2.98
N GLU A 177 -8.29 -9.54 2.84
CA GLU A 177 -9.41 -8.87 3.54
C GLU A 177 -9.29 -9.02 5.06
N ILE A 178 -8.91 -10.22 5.54
CA ILE A 178 -8.62 -10.47 6.95
C ILE A 178 -7.46 -9.59 7.41
N ASN A 179 -6.38 -9.54 6.62
CA ASN A 179 -5.21 -8.72 6.92
C ASN A 179 -5.57 -7.24 6.98
N ASN A 180 -6.31 -6.72 6.01
CA ASN A 180 -6.75 -5.33 5.96
C ASN A 180 -7.70 -4.99 7.14
N THR A 181 -8.55 -5.91 7.55
CA THR A 181 -9.58 -5.65 8.58
C THR A 181 -9.05 -5.88 9.99
N ILE A 182 -8.28 -6.94 10.20
CA ILE A 182 -7.84 -7.38 11.53
C ILE A 182 -6.39 -7.00 11.79
N CYS A 183 -5.45 -7.46 10.94
CA CYS A 183 -4.02 -7.30 11.21
C CYS A 183 -3.56 -5.84 11.14
N LEU A 184 -4.07 -5.05 10.21
CA LEU A 184 -3.67 -3.64 10.08
C LEU A 184 -4.19 -2.77 11.23
N LEU A 185 -5.25 -3.17 11.91
CA LEU A 185 -5.70 -2.51 13.13
C LEU A 185 -4.67 -2.60 14.27
N TYR A 186 -3.87 -3.68 14.30
CA TYR A 186 -2.93 -3.93 15.39
C TYR A 186 -1.49 -3.64 15.08
N THR A 187 -1.10 -3.83 13.79
CA THR A 187 0.30 -3.85 13.39
C THR A 187 0.75 -2.59 12.65
N SER A 188 -0.19 -1.74 12.22
CA SER A 188 0.18 -0.43 11.69
C SER A 188 0.84 0.39 12.78
N PRO A 189 2.12 0.76 12.63
CA PRO A 189 2.79 1.63 13.60
C PRO A 189 1.99 2.93 13.71
N SER A 190 1.71 3.32 14.94
CA SER A 190 1.09 4.62 15.20
C SER A 190 1.98 5.72 14.62
N PRO A 191 1.42 6.78 14.01
CA PRO A 191 2.20 7.95 13.61
C PRO A 191 3.00 8.59 14.77
N ARG A 192 2.69 8.20 16.02
CA ARG A 192 3.41 8.65 17.21
C ARG A 192 4.69 7.88 17.48
N ASP A 193 4.85 6.66 16.92
CA ASP A 193 6.01 5.83 17.19
C ASP A 193 7.27 6.29 16.45
N GLY A 194 7.12 7.16 15.44
CA GLY A 194 8.21 7.81 14.69
C GLY A 194 8.61 9.20 15.19
N ALA A 195 7.94 9.74 16.22
CA ALA A 195 8.17 11.11 16.70
C ALA A 195 9.04 11.21 17.96
N THR A 196 9.60 10.08 18.43
CA THR A 196 10.51 10.02 19.58
C THR A 196 11.85 9.39 19.21
N SER A 197 12.64 10.11 18.44
CA SER A 197 14.09 9.90 18.37
C SER A 197 14.77 11.20 17.95
#